data_70584f55bbdb14294dc050f9e38634bb
#
_entry.id   70584f55bbdb14294dc050f9e38634bb
#
_cell.length_a   1.000
_cell.length_b   1.000
_cell.length_c   1.000
_cell.angle_alpha   90.00
_cell.angle_beta   90.00
_cell.angle_gamma   90.00
#
_symmetry.space_group_name_H-M   'P 1'
#
loop_
_entity.id
_entity.type
_entity.pdbx_description
1 polymer ?
#
loop_
_entity_poly.entity_id
_entity_poly.type
_entity_poly.pdbx_seq_one_letter_code
_entity_poly.pdbx_strand_id
1 'polypeptide(L)'
;EPTPEEEKKAAGIMKSLKAEHLMDRPVVAMSSGEQVKVLIARALMTNPELMILDEPSVYLDLAGREFLLKTIEELAATRPDLTMIFITQRIEDILPVFDCGMILKSGQIVASGSRDEVLTEENLKNAFDLDIQLIRTDKGRLWTVIR
;
A
#
# COMPACT_ATOMS: atom_id res chain seq x y z
N GLU A 1 -16.28 25.53 5.35
CA GLU A 1 -16.76 24.49 6.27
C GLU A 1 -17.32 23.33 5.46
N PRO A 2 -17.15 22.08 5.88
CA PRO A 2 -17.71 20.94 5.17
C PRO A 2 -19.24 20.97 5.22
N THR A 3 -19.86 20.46 4.17
CA THR A 3 -21.32 20.28 4.14
C THR A 3 -21.73 19.05 4.98
N PRO A 4 -22.98 18.98 5.46
CA PRO A 4 -23.47 17.79 6.20
C PRO A 4 -23.34 16.48 5.40
N GLU A 5 -23.38 16.56 4.07
CA GLU A 5 -23.22 15.41 3.17
C GLU A 5 -21.76 14.94 3.12
N GLU A 6 -20.81 15.88 3.07
CA GLU A 6 -19.37 15.57 3.16
C GLU A 6 -18.98 15.00 4.51
N GLU A 7 -19.53 15.53 5.60
CA GLU A 7 -19.32 14.99 6.95
C GLU A 7 -19.83 13.55 7.07
N LYS A 8 -21.02 13.28 6.56
CA LYS A 8 -21.58 11.91 6.53
C LYS A 8 -20.74 10.96 5.69
N LYS A 9 -20.25 11.41 4.54
CA LYS A 9 -19.33 10.64 3.69
C LYS A 9 -18.03 10.34 4.40
N ALA A 10 -17.41 11.34 5.02
CA ALA A 10 -16.18 11.19 5.79
C ALA A 10 -16.35 10.17 6.93
N ALA A 11 -17.44 10.28 7.71
CA ALA A 11 -17.76 9.35 8.78
C ALA A 11 -17.92 7.90 8.25
N GLY A 12 -18.56 7.71 7.10
CA GLY A 12 -18.70 6.41 6.46
C GLY A 12 -17.36 5.80 6.05
N ILE A 13 -16.48 6.60 5.45
CA ILE A 13 -15.13 6.17 5.05
C ILE A 13 -14.29 5.85 6.30
N MET A 14 -14.27 6.73 7.31
CA MET A 14 -13.53 6.51 8.55
C MET A 14 -14.00 5.23 9.27
N LYS A 15 -15.29 4.95 9.24
CA LYS A 15 -15.85 3.70 9.76
C LYS A 15 -15.35 2.48 9.01
N SER A 16 -15.32 2.51 7.67
CA SER A 16 -14.79 1.40 6.87
C SER A 16 -13.31 1.11 7.15
N LEU A 17 -12.53 2.14 7.50
CA LEU A 17 -11.12 2.05 7.89
C LEU A 17 -10.91 1.79 9.40
N LYS A 18 -11.98 1.58 10.19
CA LYS A 18 -11.92 1.44 11.65
C LYS A 18 -11.16 2.57 12.33
N ALA A 19 -11.42 3.79 11.89
CA ALA A 19 -10.71 5.01 12.27
C ALA A 19 -11.64 6.12 12.80
N GLU A 20 -12.89 5.81 13.15
CA GLU A 20 -13.89 6.79 13.65
C GLU A 20 -13.37 7.58 14.83
N HIS A 21 -12.60 6.94 15.72
CA HIS A 21 -12.03 7.57 16.92
C HIS A 21 -10.98 8.66 16.62
N LEU A 22 -10.61 8.83 15.34
CA LEU A 22 -9.64 9.82 14.88
C LEU A 22 -10.30 11.10 14.33
N MET A 23 -11.61 11.11 14.13
CA MET A 23 -12.31 12.22 13.43
C MET A 23 -12.07 13.58 14.06
N ASP A 24 -12.05 13.65 15.39
CA ASP A 24 -11.88 14.91 16.14
C ASP A 24 -10.44 15.13 16.64
N ARG A 25 -9.50 14.27 16.25
CA ARG A 25 -8.10 14.39 16.69
C ARG A 25 -7.26 15.20 15.69
N PRO A 26 -6.41 16.13 16.15
CA PRO A 26 -5.44 16.78 15.30
C PRO A 26 -4.45 15.76 14.70
N VAL A 27 -4.16 15.87 13.42
CA VAL A 27 -3.24 14.94 12.72
C VAL A 27 -1.86 14.89 13.37
N VAL A 28 -1.37 16.02 13.88
CA VAL A 28 -0.08 16.12 14.58
C VAL A 28 -0.01 15.32 15.90
N ALA A 29 -1.16 14.98 16.47
CA ALA A 29 -1.26 14.17 17.70
C ALA A 29 -1.51 12.67 17.40
N MET A 30 -1.49 12.29 16.12
CA MET A 30 -1.70 10.91 15.68
C MET A 30 -0.37 10.19 15.50
N SER A 31 -0.35 8.88 15.78
CA SER A 31 0.76 8.00 15.38
C SER A 31 0.88 7.93 13.85
N SER A 32 2.03 7.52 13.34
CA SER A 32 2.22 7.36 11.88
C SER A 32 1.19 6.42 11.24
N GLY A 33 0.83 5.34 11.92
CA GLY A 33 -0.22 4.42 11.44
C GLY A 33 -1.61 5.06 11.42
N GLU A 34 -1.97 5.87 12.42
CA GLU A 34 -3.21 6.65 12.44
C GLU A 34 -3.23 7.71 11.35
N GLN A 35 -2.10 8.40 11.11
CA GLN A 35 -1.97 9.38 10.03
C GLN A 35 -2.21 8.75 8.66
N VAL A 36 -1.65 7.55 8.40
CA VAL A 36 -1.87 6.84 7.12
C VAL A 36 -3.34 6.49 6.92
N LYS A 37 -4.07 6.07 7.98
CA LYS A 37 -5.52 5.85 7.89
C LYS A 37 -6.28 7.09 7.45
N VAL A 38 -5.97 8.23 8.07
CA VAL A 38 -6.61 9.52 7.74
C VAL A 38 -6.26 9.98 6.32
N LEU A 39 -5.02 9.77 5.87
CA LEU A 39 -4.60 10.10 4.51
C LEU A 39 -5.32 9.25 3.47
N ILE A 40 -5.47 7.95 3.71
CA ILE A 40 -6.25 7.07 2.84
C ILE A 40 -7.73 7.51 2.83
N ALA A 41 -8.31 7.78 4.01
CA ALA A 41 -9.68 8.27 4.10
C ALA A 41 -9.88 9.57 3.30
N ARG A 42 -8.95 10.51 3.42
CA ARG A 42 -8.97 11.77 2.67
C ARG A 42 -8.90 11.53 1.15
N ALA A 43 -8.03 10.63 0.70
CA ALA A 43 -7.94 10.28 -0.72
C ALA A 43 -9.26 9.68 -1.23
N LEU A 44 -9.92 8.84 -0.45
CA LEU A 44 -11.20 8.23 -0.81
C LEU A 44 -12.38 9.22 -0.85
N MET A 45 -12.26 10.40 -0.21
CA MET A 45 -13.29 11.44 -0.25
C MET A 45 -13.61 11.92 -1.67
N THR A 46 -12.64 11.92 -2.57
CA THR A 46 -12.82 12.35 -3.96
C THR A 46 -13.40 11.25 -4.87
N ASN A 47 -13.63 10.06 -4.32
CA ASN A 47 -14.02 8.86 -5.07
C ASN A 47 -13.09 8.61 -6.29
N PRO A 48 -11.78 8.44 -6.05
CA PRO A 48 -10.79 8.37 -7.13
C PRO A 48 -10.94 7.10 -7.96
N GLU A 49 -10.61 7.20 -9.25
CA GLU A 49 -10.41 6.06 -10.15
C GLU A 49 -8.95 5.54 -10.09
N LEU A 50 -8.03 6.39 -9.64
CA LEU A 50 -6.61 6.08 -9.47
C LEU A 50 -6.11 6.56 -8.11
N MET A 51 -5.49 5.67 -7.35
CA MET A 51 -4.79 5.98 -6.08
C MET A 51 -3.32 5.58 -6.19
N ILE A 52 -2.44 6.52 -5.90
CA ILE A 52 -0.99 6.27 -5.87
C ILE A 52 -0.53 6.32 -4.41
N LEU A 53 0.09 5.25 -3.96
CA LEU A 53 0.67 5.10 -2.63
C LEU A 53 2.19 5.02 -2.79
N ASP A 54 2.88 6.11 -2.46
CA ASP A 54 4.33 6.23 -2.60
C ASP A 54 4.99 6.03 -1.24
N GLU A 55 5.72 4.93 -1.08
CA GLU A 55 6.43 4.48 0.13
C GLU A 55 5.57 4.57 1.42
N PRO A 56 4.29 4.14 1.41
CA PRO A 56 3.36 4.44 2.50
C PRO A 56 3.67 3.69 3.81
N SER A 57 4.55 2.69 3.77
CA SER A 57 4.90 1.86 4.93
C SER A 57 6.20 2.27 5.64
N VAL A 58 6.97 3.23 5.10
CA VAL A 58 8.34 3.53 5.54
C VAL A 58 8.43 3.92 7.02
N TYR A 59 7.48 4.67 7.52
CA TYR A 59 7.48 5.16 8.91
C TYR A 59 6.54 4.39 9.83
N LEU A 60 6.04 3.24 9.38
CA LEU A 60 5.10 2.44 10.14
C LEU A 60 5.84 1.37 10.97
N ASP A 61 5.36 1.16 12.18
CA ASP A 61 5.67 -0.04 12.95
C ASP A 61 5.01 -1.27 12.32
N LEU A 62 5.31 -2.44 12.85
CA LEU A 62 4.80 -3.70 12.31
C LEU A 62 3.27 -3.74 12.28
N ALA A 63 2.61 -3.25 13.31
CA ALA A 63 1.15 -3.26 13.41
C ALA A 63 0.51 -2.29 12.41
N GLY A 64 1.06 -1.07 12.28
CA GLY A 64 0.61 -0.07 11.31
C GLY A 64 0.83 -0.53 9.87
N ARG A 65 1.95 -1.19 9.60
CA ARG A 65 2.25 -1.79 8.30
C ARG A 65 1.24 -2.87 7.91
N GLU A 66 1.00 -3.84 8.78
CA GLU A 66 0.02 -4.91 8.51
C GLU A 66 -1.41 -4.35 8.37
N PHE A 67 -1.75 -3.31 9.14
CA PHE A 67 -3.00 -2.60 8.96
C PHE A 67 -3.10 -1.97 7.56
N LEU A 68 -2.06 -1.25 7.12
CA LEU A 68 -2.02 -0.66 5.77
C LEU A 68 -2.22 -1.71 4.68
N LEU A 69 -1.44 -2.81 4.74
CA LEU A 69 -1.50 -3.88 3.75
C LEU A 69 -2.89 -4.52 3.71
N LYS A 70 -3.49 -4.77 4.87
CA LYS A 70 -4.86 -5.28 4.95
C LYS A 70 -5.88 -4.29 4.37
N THR A 71 -5.70 -2.99 4.61
CA THR A 71 -6.57 -1.96 4.02
C THR A 71 -6.50 -1.97 2.49
N ILE A 72 -5.32 -2.16 1.92
CA ILE A 72 -5.13 -2.27 0.47
C ILE A 72 -5.85 -3.52 -0.07
N GLU A 73 -5.73 -4.67 0.58
CA GLU A 73 -6.46 -5.89 0.20
C GLU A 73 -7.98 -5.69 0.25
N GLU A 74 -8.49 -5.05 1.31
CA GLU A 74 -9.92 -4.75 1.47
C GLU A 74 -10.40 -3.76 0.39
N LEU A 75 -9.61 -2.74 0.06
CA LEU A 75 -9.93 -1.80 -1.03
C LEU A 75 -9.96 -2.50 -2.39
N ALA A 76 -8.97 -3.33 -2.70
CA ALA A 76 -8.94 -4.09 -3.95
C ALA A 76 -10.18 -5.01 -4.10
N ALA A 77 -10.63 -5.61 -2.99
CA ALA A 77 -11.81 -6.49 -3.00
C ALA A 77 -13.15 -5.74 -3.10
N THR A 78 -13.24 -4.52 -2.54
CA THR A 78 -14.51 -3.77 -2.42
C THR A 78 -14.66 -2.65 -3.44
N ARG A 79 -13.57 -2.24 -4.09
CA ARG A 79 -13.51 -1.15 -5.06
C ARG A 79 -12.85 -1.60 -6.37
N PRO A 80 -13.53 -2.45 -7.16
CA PRO A 80 -12.98 -2.94 -8.44
C PRO A 80 -12.82 -1.83 -9.48
N ASP A 81 -13.45 -0.66 -9.26
CA ASP A 81 -13.33 0.56 -10.05
C ASP A 81 -12.06 1.37 -9.73
N LEU A 82 -11.37 1.05 -8.63
CA LEU A 82 -10.18 1.77 -8.18
C LEU A 82 -8.90 1.09 -8.68
N THR A 83 -8.15 1.79 -9.54
CA THR A 83 -6.78 1.39 -9.88
C THR A 83 -5.83 1.86 -8.79
N MET A 84 -4.98 0.96 -8.28
CA MET A 84 -3.97 1.30 -7.28
C MET A 84 -2.55 1.12 -7.84
N ILE A 85 -1.71 2.14 -7.64
CA ILE A 85 -0.26 2.05 -7.84
C ILE A 85 0.41 2.10 -6.46
N PHE A 86 1.15 1.05 -6.14
CA PHE A 86 1.88 0.94 -4.88
C PHE A 86 3.37 0.97 -5.17
N ILE A 87 4.05 2.01 -4.70
CA ILE A 87 5.49 2.20 -4.88
C ILE A 87 6.17 1.85 -3.57
N THR A 88 7.14 0.94 -3.60
CA THR A 88 7.87 0.52 -2.41
C THR A 88 9.24 -0.06 -2.76
N GLN A 89 10.17 0.04 -1.81
CA GLN A 89 11.45 -0.68 -1.84
C GLN A 89 11.39 -1.98 -1.03
N ARG A 90 10.25 -2.26 -0.37
CA ARG A 90 10.07 -3.45 0.46
C ARG A 90 9.28 -4.51 -0.30
N ILE A 91 9.96 -5.57 -0.69
CA ILE A 91 9.34 -6.67 -1.45
C ILE A 91 8.21 -7.33 -0.65
N GLU A 92 8.36 -7.38 0.68
CA GLU A 92 7.38 -7.94 1.60
C GLU A 92 6.04 -7.18 1.64
N ASP A 93 6.02 -5.93 1.15
CA ASP A 93 4.81 -5.10 1.08
C ASP A 93 4.01 -5.34 -0.20
N ILE A 94 4.59 -6.01 -1.19
CA ILE A 94 3.93 -6.28 -2.46
C ILE A 94 2.96 -7.45 -2.29
N LEU A 95 1.69 -7.11 -2.19
CA LEU A 95 0.59 -8.06 -1.98
C LEU A 95 0.24 -8.84 -3.24
N PRO A 96 -0.37 -10.04 -3.09
CA PRO A 96 -0.88 -10.82 -4.23
C PRO A 96 -1.99 -10.13 -5.04
N VAL A 97 -2.62 -9.10 -4.51
CA VAL A 97 -3.67 -8.33 -5.22
C VAL A 97 -3.13 -7.47 -6.36
N PHE A 98 -1.82 -7.24 -6.42
CA PHE A 98 -1.20 -6.52 -7.53
C PHE A 98 -0.90 -7.50 -8.67
N ASP A 99 -1.57 -7.32 -9.81
CA ASP A 99 -1.47 -8.23 -10.96
C ASP A 99 -0.21 -8.02 -11.76
N CYS A 100 0.31 -6.79 -11.80
CA CYS A 100 1.48 -6.41 -12.58
C CYS A 100 2.40 -5.51 -11.76
N GLY A 101 3.64 -5.39 -12.23
CA GLY A 101 4.65 -4.57 -11.59
C GLY A 101 5.73 -4.07 -12.55
N MET A 102 6.58 -3.22 -11.99
CA MET A 102 7.75 -2.68 -12.68
C MET A 102 8.88 -2.48 -11.66
N ILE A 103 10.08 -2.85 -12.02
CA ILE A 103 11.29 -2.57 -11.24
C ILE A 103 12.06 -1.47 -11.94
N LEU A 104 12.39 -0.42 -11.19
CA LEU A 104 13.19 0.72 -11.65
C LEU A 104 14.55 0.72 -10.95
N LYS A 105 15.62 0.96 -11.71
CA LYS A 105 16.97 1.19 -11.20
C LYS A 105 17.63 2.32 -12.00
N SER A 106 18.11 3.34 -11.32
CA SER A 106 18.82 4.48 -11.96
C SER A 106 18.03 5.12 -13.11
N GLY A 107 16.72 5.26 -12.98
CA GLY A 107 15.84 5.85 -13.98
C GLY A 107 15.52 4.94 -15.18
N GLN A 108 15.92 3.66 -15.13
CA GLN A 108 15.64 2.69 -16.19
C GLN A 108 14.75 1.56 -15.69
N ILE A 109 13.94 1.00 -16.59
CA ILE A 109 13.12 -0.17 -16.30
C ILE A 109 14.01 -1.41 -16.37
N VAL A 110 14.15 -2.12 -15.25
CA VAL A 110 14.87 -3.41 -15.16
C VAL A 110 13.97 -4.56 -15.58
N ALA A 111 12.72 -4.54 -15.13
CA ALA A 111 11.71 -5.53 -15.47
C ALA A 111 10.32 -4.90 -15.42
N SER A 112 9.42 -5.36 -16.28
CA SER A 112 8.00 -5.01 -16.25
C SER A 112 7.17 -6.15 -16.81
N GLY A 113 5.97 -6.36 -16.26
CA GLY A 113 5.08 -7.46 -16.66
C GLY A 113 4.18 -7.89 -15.53
N SER A 114 3.73 -9.14 -15.56
CA SER A 114 2.98 -9.71 -14.45
C SER A 114 3.82 -9.74 -13.18
N ARG A 115 3.16 -9.72 -12.02
CA ARG A 115 3.82 -9.75 -10.71
C ARG A 115 4.85 -10.88 -10.60
N ASP A 116 4.51 -12.07 -11.06
CA ASP A 116 5.39 -13.25 -10.92
C ASP A 116 6.57 -13.24 -11.91
N GLU A 117 6.41 -12.61 -13.09
CA GLU A 117 7.52 -12.40 -14.03
C GLU A 117 8.49 -11.32 -13.54
N VAL A 118 8.00 -10.31 -12.83
CA VAL A 118 8.80 -9.19 -12.32
C VAL A 118 9.53 -9.57 -11.04
N LEU A 119 8.83 -10.22 -10.07
CA LEU A 119 9.38 -10.54 -8.75
C LEU A 119 10.12 -11.89 -8.77
N THR A 120 11.25 -11.92 -9.43
CA THR A 120 12.18 -13.05 -9.49
C THR A 120 13.49 -12.73 -8.76
N GLU A 121 14.19 -13.76 -8.27
CA GLU A 121 15.51 -13.58 -7.63
C GLU A 121 16.50 -12.90 -8.58
N GLU A 122 16.47 -13.23 -9.87
CA GLU A 122 17.32 -12.63 -10.89
C GLU A 122 17.06 -11.12 -11.07
N ASN A 123 15.80 -10.73 -11.23
CA ASN A 123 15.43 -9.33 -11.40
C ASN A 123 15.76 -8.50 -10.14
N LEU A 124 15.52 -9.07 -8.95
CA LEU A 124 15.85 -8.40 -7.69
C LEU A 124 17.35 -8.29 -7.47
N LYS A 125 18.13 -9.31 -7.83
CA LYS A 125 19.59 -9.24 -7.82
C LYS A 125 20.12 -8.13 -8.74
N ASN A 126 19.55 -8.02 -9.93
CA ASN A 126 19.93 -6.97 -10.88
C ASN A 126 19.51 -5.57 -10.39
N ALA A 127 18.39 -5.46 -9.68
CA ALA A 127 17.90 -4.20 -9.16
C ALA A 127 18.71 -3.69 -7.96
N PHE A 128 18.96 -4.57 -6.99
CA PHE A 128 19.54 -4.21 -5.69
C PHE A 128 21.06 -4.50 -5.58
N ASP A 129 21.67 -5.18 -6.53
CA ASP A 129 23.06 -5.67 -6.48
C ASP A 129 23.33 -6.57 -5.27
N LEU A 130 22.33 -7.35 -4.85
CA LEU A 130 22.38 -8.26 -3.71
C LEU A 130 21.99 -9.68 -4.12
N ASP A 131 22.60 -10.68 -3.50
CA ASP A 131 22.18 -12.07 -3.66
C ASP A 131 20.95 -12.33 -2.79
N ILE A 132 19.77 -12.29 -3.42
CA ILE A 132 18.48 -12.34 -2.77
C ILE A 132 17.83 -13.70 -3.05
N GLN A 133 17.40 -14.37 -1.98
CA GLN A 133 16.48 -15.50 -2.05
C GLN A 133 15.07 -15.02 -1.76
N LEU A 134 14.10 -15.49 -2.57
CA LEU A 134 12.67 -15.25 -2.35
C LEU A 134 12.02 -16.44 -1.67
N ILE A 135 11.34 -16.17 -0.57
CA ILE A 135 10.50 -17.14 0.13
C ILE A 135 9.03 -16.76 -0.10
N ARG A 136 8.26 -17.67 -0.71
CA ARG A 136 6.82 -17.47 -0.92
C ARG A 136 6.05 -18.16 0.20
N THR A 137 5.16 -17.43 0.87
CA THR A 137 4.24 -18.00 1.86
C THR A 137 3.05 -18.69 1.18
N ASP A 138 2.31 -19.51 1.94
CA ASP A 138 1.08 -20.17 1.46
C ASP A 138 0.01 -19.18 0.98
N LYS A 139 0.02 -17.96 1.51
CA LYS A 139 -0.87 -16.85 1.10
C LYS A 139 -0.32 -16.03 -0.06
N GLY A 140 0.79 -16.43 -0.70
CA GLY A 140 1.40 -15.76 -1.84
C GLY A 140 2.18 -14.47 -1.52
N ARG A 141 2.38 -14.13 -0.23
CA ARG A 141 3.29 -13.04 0.15
C ARG A 141 4.74 -13.49 -0.06
N LEU A 142 5.59 -12.54 -0.41
CA LEU A 142 7.01 -12.76 -0.61
C LEU A 142 7.81 -12.21 0.57
N TRP A 143 8.89 -12.92 0.91
CA TRP A 143 9.88 -12.48 1.87
C TRP A 143 11.26 -12.60 1.24
N THR A 144 12.15 -11.67 1.59
CA THR A 144 13.51 -11.65 1.07
C THR A 144 14.49 -12.13 2.15
N VAL A 145 15.45 -12.94 1.72
CA VAL A 145 16.62 -13.33 2.52
C VAL A 145 17.85 -12.98 1.73
N ILE A 146 18.76 -12.21 2.33
CA ILE A 146 20.08 -11.90 1.75
C ILE A 146 21.03 -13.04 2.10
N ARG A 147 21.72 -13.56 1.07
CA ARG A 147 22.73 -14.62 1.23
C ARG A 147 24.14 -14.05 1.34
#